data_6dd3033686329c349f84ea5dec729f40
#
_entry.id   6dd3033686329c349f84ea5dec729f40
#
_cell.length_a   1.000
_cell.length_b   1.000
_cell.length_c   1.000
_cell.angle_alpha   90.00
_cell.angle_beta   90.00
_cell.angle_gamma   90.00
#
_symmetry.space_group_name_H-M   'P 1'
#
loop_
_entity.id
_entity.type
_entity.pdbx_description
1 polymer ?
#
loop_
_entity_poly.entity_id
_entity_poly.type
_entity_poly.pdbx_seq_one_letter_code
_entity_poly.pdbx_strand_id
1 'polypeptide(L)'
;ITTRYPKDTLDILVFGNDASQILLKDLPYLEVGPYHTNTVAGLELAMDLLRRKKNTNKQIFMITDGKPSCLKLPDGTYYKNSVGLDDLIVEKCYNMARQAKKLHIPITTFMIAQDPYLQKFIRTFTEANRGKAFFTGLKGLGEMIFEDYEKNRKKRLE
;
A
#
# COMPACT_ATOMS: atom_id res chain seq x y z
N ILE A 1 3.53 -7.44 15.27
CA ILE A 1 2.34 -8.19 14.82
C ILE A 1 2.60 -9.68 14.96
N THR A 2 3.56 -10.23 14.23
CA THR A 2 3.84 -11.69 14.19
C THR A 2 4.13 -12.31 15.55
N THR A 3 4.79 -11.60 16.45
CA THR A 3 5.10 -12.08 17.80
C THR A 3 3.86 -12.14 18.69
N ARG A 4 2.99 -11.13 18.59
CA ARG A 4 1.79 -11.04 19.44
C ARG A 4 0.60 -11.83 18.89
N TYR A 5 0.52 -11.98 17.57
CA TYR A 5 -0.56 -12.67 16.87
C TYR A 5 -0.01 -13.74 15.91
N PRO A 6 0.51 -14.85 16.43
CA PRO A 6 1.21 -15.87 15.63
C PRO A 6 0.30 -16.63 14.64
N LYS A 7 -1.03 -16.53 14.81
CA LYS A 7 -2.00 -17.12 13.87
C LYS A 7 -2.35 -16.23 12.71
N ASP A 8 -1.98 -14.94 12.77
CA ASP A 8 -2.20 -14.00 11.69
C ASP A 8 -1.04 -14.09 10.70
N THR A 9 -1.33 -13.96 9.42
CA THR A 9 -0.31 -13.98 8.37
C THR A 9 0.06 -12.56 7.98
N LEU A 10 1.36 -12.31 7.84
CA LEU A 10 1.91 -11.04 7.38
C LEU A 10 2.79 -11.28 6.17
N ASP A 11 2.44 -10.67 5.05
CA ASP A 11 3.30 -10.60 3.87
C ASP A 11 3.87 -9.18 3.75
N ILE A 12 5.15 -9.06 3.47
CA ILE A 12 5.82 -7.77 3.31
C ILE A 12 6.21 -7.62 1.85
N LEU A 13 5.81 -6.49 1.26
CA LEU A 13 6.10 -6.15 -0.12
C LEU A 13 6.90 -4.86 -0.18
N VAL A 14 7.80 -4.80 -1.13
CA VAL A 14 8.46 -3.56 -1.54
C VAL A 14 8.10 -3.24 -2.98
N PHE A 15 7.93 -1.97 -3.28
CA PHE A 15 7.62 -1.53 -4.63
C PHE A 15 8.43 -0.28 -5.00
N GLY A 16 9.03 -0.35 -6.16
CA GLY A 16 9.77 0.70 -6.83
C GLY A 16 9.28 0.75 -8.28
N ASN A 17 10.10 0.41 -9.26
CA ASN A 17 9.65 0.21 -10.64
C ASN A 17 8.76 -1.03 -10.76
N ASP A 18 9.10 -2.08 -10.04
CA ASP A 18 8.34 -3.31 -9.87
C ASP A 18 7.99 -3.52 -8.40
N ALA A 19 7.19 -4.55 -8.12
CA ALA A 19 6.89 -4.97 -6.76
C ALA A 19 7.40 -6.39 -6.52
N SER A 20 7.88 -6.63 -5.31
CA SER A 20 8.33 -7.95 -4.88
C SER A 20 7.99 -8.22 -3.42
N GLN A 21 7.77 -9.50 -3.12
CA GLN A 21 7.62 -9.96 -1.74
C GLN A 21 9.00 -10.18 -1.14
N ILE A 22 9.17 -9.77 0.12
CA ILE A 22 10.40 -10.00 0.89
C ILE A 22 10.10 -10.78 2.16
N LEU A 23 11.11 -11.43 2.69
CA LEU A 23 11.01 -12.08 4.00
C LEU A 23 11.21 -11.04 5.12
N LEU A 24 10.55 -11.26 6.25
CA LEU A 24 10.67 -10.36 7.41
C LEU A 24 12.13 -10.18 7.86
N LYS A 25 12.94 -11.24 7.77
CA LYS A 25 14.37 -11.22 8.13
C LYS A 25 15.19 -10.30 7.22
N ASP A 26 14.74 -10.06 5.99
CA ASP A 26 15.47 -9.25 5.00
C ASP A 26 15.12 -7.75 5.10
N LEU A 27 14.05 -7.43 5.85
CA LEU A 27 13.58 -6.04 5.99
C LEU A 27 14.66 -5.06 6.49
N PRO A 28 15.52 -5.40 7.48
CA PRO A 28 16.58 -4.49 7.93
C PRO A 28 17.70 -4.25 6.91
N TYR A 29 17.78 -5.08 5.87
CA TYR A 29 18.84 -5.04 4.85
C TYR A 29 18.35 -4.50 3.51
N LEU A 30 17.15 -3.93 3.47
CA LEU A 30 16.62 -3.32 2.25
C LEU A 30 17.49 -2.14 1.82
N GLU A 31 17.97 -2.22 0.59
CA GLU A 31 18.61 -1.09 -0.07
C GLU A 31 17.57 -0.22 -0.76
N VAL A 32 17.66 1.07 -0.52
CA VAL A 32 16.84 2.07 -1.21
C VAL A 32 17.58 2.50 -2.46
N GLY A 33 17.00 2.23 -3.61
CA GLY A 33 17.55 2.64 -4.90
C GLY A 33 16.86 3.89 -5.47
N PRO A 34 17.40 4.46 -6.56
CA PRO A 34 16.77 5.57 -7.28
C PRO A 34 15.60 5.07 -8.13
N TYR A 35 14.60 4.49 -7.49
CA TYR A 35 13.45 3.90 -8.18
C TYR A 35 12.31 4.89 -8.31
N HIS A 36 11.51 4.69 -9.34
CA HIS A 36 10.18 5.29 -9.41
C HIS A 36 9.21 4.55 -8.50
N THR A 37 8.04 5.15 -8.26
CA THR A 37 7.02 4.56 -7.40
C THR A 37 5.88 3.98 -8.24
N ASN A 38 5.88 2.66 -8.41
CA ASN A 38 4.83 1.91 -9.08
C ASN A 38 3.82 1.37 -8.05
N THR A 39 2.95 2.25 -7.59
CA THR A 39 1.90 1.91 -6.62
C THR A 39 0.95 0.84 -7.16
N VAL A 40 0.67 0.86 -8.45
CA VAL A 40 -0.20 -0.14 -9.11
C VAL A 40 0.39 -1.53 -8.98
N ALA A 41 1.67 -1.72 -9.29
CA ALA A 41 2.34 -3.01 -9.16
C ALA A 41 2.35 -3.51 -7.70
N GLY A 42 2.58 -2.62 -6.74
CA GLY A 42 2.53 -2.96 -5.31
C GLY A 42 1.14 -3.47 -4.89
N LEU A 43 0.09 -2.77 -5.30
CA LEU A 43 -1.29 -3.15 -4.98
C LEU A 43 -1.75 -4.41 -5.71
N GLU A 44 -1.37 -4.60 -6.98
CA GLU A 44 -1.65 -5.83 -7.73
C GLU A 44 -1.06 -7.04 -7.02
N LEU A 45 0.22 -7.00 -6.67
CA LEU A 45 0.88 -8.08 -5.96
C LEU A 45 0.24 -8.34 -4.59
N ALA A 46 -0.07 -7.29 -3.84
CA ALA A 46 -0.72 -7.42 -2.53
C ALA A 46 -2.09 -8.10 -2.64
N MET A 47 -2.91 -7.68 -3.60
CA MET A 47 -4.22 -8.28 -3.82
C MET A 47 -4.12 -9.73 -4.28
N ASP A 48 -3.17 -10.05 -5.16
CA ASP A 48 -2.95 -11.43 -5.62
C ASP A 48 -2.55 -12.36 -4.49
N LEU A 49 -1.67 -11.94 -3.60
CA LEU A 49 -1.29 -12.71 -2.42
C LEU A 49 -2.46 -12.91 -1.47
N LEU A 50 -3.22 -11.85 -1.18
CA LEU A 50 -4.37 -11.92 -0.28
C LEU A 50 -5.51 -12.77 -0.84
N ARG A 51 -5.74 -12.77 -2.16
CA ARG A 51 -6.76 -13.64 -2.78
C ARG A 51 -6.49 -15.11 -2.56
N ARG A 52 -5.23 -15.53 -2.49
CA ARG A 52 -4.81 -16.92 -2.25
C ARG A 52 -4.91 -17.35 -0.78
N LYS A 53 -5.03 -16.40 0.15
CA LYS A 53 -5.18 -16.70 1.58
C LYS A 53 -6.61 -17.10 1.91
N LYS A 54 -6.75 -18.09 2.80
CA LYS A 54 -8.06 -18.56 3.29
C LYS A 54 -8.68 -17.64 4.35
N ASN A 55 -7.88 -16.75 4.93
CA ASN A 55 -8.33 -15.81 5.94
C ASN A 55 -9.45 -14.90 5.38
N THR A 56 -10.51 -14.70 6.14
CA THR A 56 -11.64 -13.84 5.75
C THR A 56 -11.36 -12.36 6.03
N ASN A 57 -10.58 -12.07 7.07
CA ASN A 57 -10.18 -10.71 7.42
C ASN A 57 -8.86 -10.37 6.74
N LYS A 58 -8.93 -9.57 5.69
CA LYS A 58 -7.79 -9.16 4.87
C LYS A 58 -7.68 -7.65 4.85
N GLN A 59 -6.46 -7.13 4.90
CA GLN A 59 -6.19 -5.69 4.80
C GLN A 59 -4.80 -5.43 4.23
N ILE A 60 -4.63 -4.25 3.66
CA ILE A 60 -3.35 -3.75 3.15
C ILE A 60 -2.95 -2.54 3.98
N PHE A 61 -1.73 -2.53 4.50
CA PHE A 61 -1.06 -1.33 5.00
C PHE A 61 -0.10 -0.84 3.93
N MET A 62 -0.34 0.35 3.42
CA MET A 62 0.52 1.01 2.44
C MET A 62 1.27 2.15 3.11
N ILE A 63 2.59 2.08 3.12
CA ILE A 63 3.47 3.13 3.65
C ILE A 63 4.15 3.77 2.45
N THR A 64 4.01 5.08 2.28
CA THR A 64 4.59 5.79 1.15
C THR A 64 4.95 7.23 1.53
N ASP A 65 6.04 7.71 0.96
CA ASP A 65 6.50 9.10 1.06
C ASP A 65 6.46 9.82 -0.30
N GLY A 66 6.12 9.08 -1.36
CA GLY A 66 6.23 9.53 -2.72
C GLY A 66 4.94 9.46 -3.54
N LYS A 67 4.95 10.26 -4.61
CA LYS A 67 3.90 10.22 -5.62
C LYS A 67 4.04 8.98 -6.51
N PRO A 68 2.95 8.40 -6.98
CA PRO A 68 3.02 7.38 -8.01
C PRO A 68 3.58 7.99 -9.31
N SER A 69 4.62 7.39 -9.85
CA SER A 69 5.38 7.96 -10.98
C SER A 69 5.75 6.95 -12.06
N CYS A 70 5.28 5.71 -11.92
CA CYS A 70 5.63 4.62 -12.84
C CYS A 70 4.46 3.65 -13.02
N LEU A 71 4.31 3.13 -14.24
CA LEU A 71 3.46 2.00 -14.60
C LEU A 71 4.24 1.02 -15.46
N LYS A 72 3.96 -0.26 -15.32
CA LYS A 72 4.39 -1.28 -16.27
C LYS A 72 3.31 -1.47 -17.33
N LEU A 73 3.67 -1.32 -18.58
CA LEU A 73 2.76 -1.49 -19.70
C LEU A 73 2.65 -2.99 -20.10
N PRO A 74 1.60 -3.39 -20.84
CA PRO A 74 1.39 -4.79 -21.23
C PRO A 74 2.54 -5.40 -22.04
N ASP A 75 3.29 -4.57 -22.78
CA ASP A 75 4.48 -5.00 -23.55
C ASP A 75 5.75 -5.20 -22.68
N GLY A 76 5.65 -4.95 -21.36
CA GLY A 76 6.75 -5.05 -20.41
C GLY A 76 7.60 -3.79 -20.26
N THR A 77 7.36 -2.75 -21.05
CA THR A 77 8.02 -1.44 -20.90
C THR A 77 7.41 -0.64 -19.76
N TYR A 78 8.13 0.40 -19.33
CA TYR A 78 7.69 1.26 -18.24
C TYR A 78 7.28 2.64 -18.76
N TYR A 79 6.09 3.08 -18.38
CA TYR A 79 5.68 4.46 -18.50
C TYR A 79 6.06 5.20 -17.22
N LYS A 80 6.84 6.26 -17.34
CA LYS A 80 7.38 7.02 -16.20
C LYS A 80 7.11 8.50 -16.37
N ASN A 81 6.63 9.15 -15.33
CA ASN A 81 6.48 10.59 -15.27
C ASN A 81 6.85 11.11 -13.87
N SER A 82 7.96 11.83 -13.78
CA SER A 82 8.46 12.41 -12.53
C SER A 82 7.98 13.84 -12.30
N VAL A 83 7.26 14.44 -13.26
CA VAL A 83 6.75 15.81 -13.17
C VAL A 83 5.31 15.80 -12.69
N GLY A 84 5.09 16.26 -11.45
CA GLY A 84 3.75 16.33 -10.87
C GLY A 84 3.07 14.98 -10.68
N LEU A 85 1.74 14.99 -10.55
CA LEU A 85 0.90 13.81 -10.57
C LEU A 85 0.40 13.60 -12.01
N ASP A 86 0.65 12.43 -12.55
CA ASP A 86 0.24 12.05 -13.89
C ASP A 86 -1.17 11.45 -13.87
N ASP A 87 -2.08 11.99 -14.68
CA ASP A 87 -3.49 11.58 -14.69
C ASP A 87 -3.67 10.09 -15.04
N LEU A 88 -2.87 9.55 -15.97
CA LEU A 88 -2.93 8.14 -16.34
C LEU A 88 -2.53 7.25 -15.16
N ILE A 89 -1.44 7.59 -14.49
CA ILE A 89 -0.93 6.83 -13.33
C ILE A 89 -1.92 6.91 -12.17
N VAL A 90 -2.40 8.12 -11.87
CA VAL A 90 -3.36 8.38 -10.80
C VAL A 90 -4.66 7.61 -11.01
N GLU A 91 -5.22 7.62 -12.22
CA GLU A 91 -6.45 6.88 -12.53
C GLU A 91 -6.26 5.37 -12.38
N LYS A 92 -5.11 4.84 -12.77
CA LYS A 92 -4.77 3.42 -12.53
C LYS A 92 -4.71 3.09 -11.04
N CYS A 93 -4.15 3.98 -10.22
CA CYS A 93 -4.15 3.82 -8.76
C CYS A 93 -5.58 3.80 -8.20
N TYR A 94 -6.44 4.71 -8.64
CA TYR A 94 -7.85 4.72 -8.21
C TYR A 94 -8.60 3.46 -8.65
N ASN A 95 -8.31 2.91 -9.82
CA ASN A 95 -8.85 1.64 -10.28
C ASN A 95 -8.44 0.49 -9.35
N MET A 96 -7.18 0.45 -8.90
CA MET A 96 -6.72 -0.54 -7.91
C MET A 96 -7.46 -0.39 -6.58
N ALA A 97 -7.65 0.84 -6.10
CA ALA A 97 -8.40 1.12 -4.88
C ALA A 97 -9.85 0.59 -4.97
N ARG A 98 -10.52 0.82 -6.11
CA ARG A 98 -11.87 0.31 -6.38
C ARG A 98 -11.91 -1.22 -6.48
N GLN A 99 -10.91 -1.84 -7.08
CA GLN A 99 -10.80 -3.31 -7.13
C GLN A 99 -10.62 -3.93 -5.74
N ALA A 100 -9.73 -3.38 -4.93
CA ALA A 100 -9.54 -3.82 -3.55
C ALA A 100 -10.85 -3.71 -2.74
N LYS A 101 -11.61 -2.62 -2.93
CA LYS A 101 -12.94 -2.45 -2.32
C LYS A 101 -13.90 -3.56 -2.73
N LYS A 102 -13.97 -3.90 -4.03
CA LYS A 102 -14.82 -5.01 -4.52
C LYS A 102 -14.43 -6.36 -3.91
N LEU A 103 -13.17 -6.55 -3.59
CA LEU A 103 -12.65 -7.75 -2.93
C LEU A 103 -12.80 -7.69 -1.40
N HIS A 104 -13.42 -6.66 -0.86
CA HIS A 104 -13.54 -6.40 0.59
C HIS A 104 -12.18 -6.32 1.30
N ILE A 105 -11.17 -5.76 0.63
CA ILE A 105 -9.83 -5.53 1.16
C ILE A 105 -9.67 -4.03 1.45
N PRO A 106 -9.79 -3.58 2.70
CA PRO A 106 -9.51 -2.20 3.05
C PRO A 106 -8.02 -1.90 2.95
N ILE A 107 -7.69 -0.69 2.51
CA ILE A 107 -6.33 -0.18 2.46
C ILE A 107 -6.21 0.94 3.49
N THR A 108 -5.27 0.80 4.41
CA THR A 108 -4.86 1.87 5.30
C THR A 108 -3.55 2.45 4.78
N THR A 109 -3.56 3.72 4.41
CA THR A 109 -2.38 4.41 3.87
C THR A 109 -1.75 5.28 4.94
N PHE A 110 -0.44 5.10 5.16
CA PHE A 110 0.40 5.96 5.98
C PHE A 110 1.26 6.82 5.06
N MET A 111 0.88 8.08 4.92
CA MET A 111 1.56 9.05 4.07
C MET A 111 2.54 9.88 4.88
N ILE A 112 3.82 9.77 4.55
CA ILE A 112 4.89 10.44 5.30
C ILE A 112 5.20 11.82 4.74
N ALA A 113 4.85 12.10 3.48
CA ALA A 113 5.08 13.40 2.85
C ALA A 113 4.00 14.43 3.24
N GLN A 114 4.39 15.71 3.24
CA GLN A 114 3.49 16.83 3.56
C GLN A 114 3.01 17.61 2.32
N ASP A 115 3.28 17.11 1.12
CA ASP A 115 2.88 17.75 -0.13
C ASP A 115 1.34 17.79 -0.27
N PRO A 116 0.71 18.96 -0.44
CA PRO A 116 -0.75 19.08 -0.52
C PRO A 116 -1.37 18.32 -1.70
N TYR A 117 -0.68 18.24 -2.84
CA TYR A 117 -1.16 17.51 -4.02
C TYR A 117 -1.18 16.01 -3.77
N LEU A 118 -0.15 15.49 -3.08
CA LEU A 118 -0.11 14.10 -2.67
C LEU A 118 -1.18 13.78 -1.61
N GLN A 119 -1.41 14.69 -0.68
CA GLN A 119 -2.48 14.53 0.30
C GLN A 119 -3.85 14.45 -0.37
N LYS A 120 -4.12 15.31 -1.37
CA LYS A 120 -5.36 15.26 -2.15
C LYS A 120 -5.49 13.92 -2.90
N PHE A 121 -4.43 13.46 -3.54
CA PHE A 121 -4.40 12.15 -4.21
C PHE A 121 -4.74 11.02 -3.23
N ILE A 122 -4.10 10.97 -2.07
CA ILE A 122 -4.34 9.93 -1.06
C ILE A 122 -5.76 10.00 -0.50
N ARG A 123 -6.33 11.19 -0.31
CA ARG A 123 -7.74 11.32 0.12
C ARG A 123 -8.69 10.71 -0.90
N THR A 124 -8.56 11.05 -2.17
CA THR A 124 -9.38 10.49 -3.26
C THR A 124 -9.19 8.98 -3.41
N PHE A 125 -7.95 8.49 -3.29
CA PHE A 125 -7.63 7.08 -3.29
C PHE A 125 -8.32 6.33 -2.13
N THR A 126 -8.28 6.93 -0.94
CA THR A 126 -8.88 6.39 0.28
C THR A 126 -10.40 6.33 0.17
N GLU A 127 -11.03 7.38 -0.37
CA GLU A 127 -12.48 7.40 -0.64
C GLU A 127 -12.88 6.32 -1.64
N ALA A 128 -12.12 6.14 -2.72
CA ALA A 128 -12.37 5.11 -3.73
C ALA A 128 -12.31 3.68 -3.14
N ASN A 129 -11.47 3.44 -2.18
CA ASN A 129 -11.34 2.16 -1.46
C ASN A 129 -12.31 2.04 -0.28
N ARG A 130 -12.79 3.13 0.31
CA ARG A 130 -13.41 3.22 1.63
C ARG A 130 -12.50 2.76 2.75
N GLY A 131 -11.20 2.99 2.59
CA GLY A 131 -10.16 2.69 3.57
C GLY A 131 -9.92 3.83 4.55
N LYS A 132 -8.67 3.94 4.99
CA LYS A 132 -8.21 5.00 5.89
C LYS A 132 -6.91 5.61 5.38
N ALA A 133 -6.65 6.85 5.75
CA ALA A 133 -5.37 7.51 5.52
C ALA A 133 -4.92 8.24 6.78
N PHE A 134 -3.63 8.10 7.08
CA PHE A 134 -2.94 8.82 8.13
C PHE A 134 -1.80 9.63 7.50
N PHE A 135 -1.78 10.92 7.79
CA PHE A 135 -0.71 11.82 7.37
C PHE A 135 0.18 12.04 8.58
N THR A 136 1.40 11.49 8.54
CA THR A 136 2.26 11.39 9.71
C THR A 136 3.72 11.58 9.35
N GLY A 137 4.58 11.76 10.37
CA GLY A 137 6.03 11.63 10.25
C GLY A 137 6.50 10.21 10.50
N LEU A 138 7.81 9.99 10.45
CA LEU A 138 8.40 8.68 10.76
C LEU A 138 8.31 8.34 12.25
N LYS A 139 8.32 9.37 13.11
CA LYS A 139 8.23 9.18 14.56
C LYS A 139 6.85 8.65 14.94
N GLY A 140 6.80 7.52 15.65
CA GLY A 140 5.55 6.90 16.08
C GLY A 140 4.80 6.12 15.00
N LEU A 141 5.34 6.02 13.77
CA LEU A 141 4.70 5.30 12.67
C LEU A 141 4.40 3.83 13.03
N GLY A 142 5.34 3.14 13.64
CA GLY A 142 5.17 1.74 14.05
C GLY A 142 4.05 1.55 15.06
N GLU A 143 3.90 2.47 16.01
CA GLU A 143 2.81 2.46 16.99
C GLU A 143 1.46 2.68 16.32
N MET A 144 1.35 3.65 15.41
CA MET A 144 0.13 3.93 14.65
C MET A 144 -0.31 2.73 13.80
N ILE A 145 0.62 2.08 13.11
CA ILE A 145 0.36 0.87 12.33
C ILE A 145 -0.18 -0.23 13.25
N PHE A 146 0.44 -0.43 14.40
CA PHE A 146 0.04 -1.47 15.33
C PHE A 146 -1.33 -1.20 15.95
N GLU A 147 -1.62 0.04 16.34
CA GLU A 147 -2.92 0.43 16.86
C GLU A 147 -4.04 0.23 15.84
N ASP A 148 -3.84 0.64 14.59
CA ASP A 148 -4.85 0.45 13.55
C ASP A 148 -5.08 -1.03 13.24
N TYR A 149 -4.00 -1.83 13.25
CA TYR A 149 -4.09 -3.27 13.11
C TYR A 149 -4.95 -3.89 14.23
N GLU A 150 -4.71 -3.55 15.49
CA GLU A 150 -5.49 -4.07 16.61
C GLU A 150 -6.96 -3.65 16.55
N LYS A 151 -7.25 -2.39 16.21
CA LYS A 151 -8.61 -1.89 16.04
C LYS A 151 -9.38 -2.64 14.96
N ASN A 152 -8.74 -2.89 13.82
CA ASN A 152 -9.37 -3.61 12.70
C ASN A 152 -9.56 -5.08 13.00
N ARG A 153 -8.68 -5.69 13.79
CA ARG A 153 -8.78 -7.07 14.23
C ARG A 153 -9.98 -7.27 15.16
N LYS A 154 -10.21 -6.37 16.10
CA LYS A 154 -11.32 -6.43 17.07
C LYS A 154 -12.69 -6.25 16.42
N LYS A 155 -12.85 -5.31 15.49
CA LYS A 155 -14.12 -4.99 14.83
C LYS A 155 -14.79 -6.13 14.06
N ARG A 156 -14.08 -7.22 13.80
CA ARG A 156 -14.60 -8.37 13.03
C ARG A 156 -14.76 -9.64 13.86
N LEU A 157 -14.51 -9.56 15.15
CA LEU A 157 -14.78 -10.62 16.12
C LEU A 157 -16.11 -10.42 16.86
N GLU A 158 -16.72 -9.23 16.69
CA GLU A 158 -18.06 -8.88 17.10
C GLU A 158 -19.06 -9.10 15.94
#